data_26e30f425bca989be0296a0f58a23d0c
#
_entry.id   26e30f425bca989be0296a0f58a23d0c
#
_cell.length_a   1.000
_cell.length_b   1.000
_cell.length_c   1.000
_cell.angle_alpha   90.00
_cell.angle_beta   90.00
_cell.angle_gamma   90.00
#
_symmetry.space_group_name_H-M   'P 1'
#
loop_
_entity.id
_entity.type
_entity.pdbx_description
1 polymer ?
#
loop_
_entity_poly.entity_id
_entity_poly.type
_entity_poly.pdbx_seq_one_letter_code
_entity_poly.pdbx_strand_id
1 'polypeptide(L)'
;MQAMRLTDPGAALRLEEVTLPPLTEHQLRITVEACGVCRTDLHLLDGELPHIHYPVTPGHEVVGRVAEAGRAVTRFRPGDRVGVPWLAHACGLCRYCRAGRENLCEYARFTGYSVDGGYAEEVLADGRFCLPLPREAPAAELAPLLCAGLIGYRAYRAAGSGVNLGLYGFGAAAHLLAQVARAEGRRIFAFTRPGDLESQAFARELGAVWAGNSDAAPPDPLDAAILFAPVGTLVPAALSAIRPGGRVVCAGIHMSDIPRFPYALLWGERSVSSVANLTRADGEEFLALAARLALKPSVEPFALSEANVALERLRNGALQGAAVLVAGPPGAP
;
A
#
# COMPACT_ATOMS: atom_id res chain seq x y z
N MET A 1 -12.75 -1.54 -23.69
CA MET A 1 -11.66 -2.15 -22.92
C MET A 1 -12.21 -3.14 -21.92
N GLN A 2 -11.42 -4.18 -21.57
CA GLN A 2 -11.78 -5.12 -20.53
C GLN A 2 -11.45 -4.59 -19.14
N ALA A 3 -12.34 -4.80 -18.16
CA ALA A 3 -12.14 -4.44 -16.76
C ALA A 3 -12.80 -5.45 -15.82
N MET A 4 -12.17 -5.69 -14.68
CA MET A 4 -12.77 -6.47 -13.59
C MET A 4 -13.66 -5.54 -12.75
N ARG A 5 -14.96 -5.81 -12.72
CA ARG A 5 -15.97 -4.94 -12.08
C ARG A 5 -16.53 -5.59 -10.81
N LEU A 6 -16.66 -4.79 -9.78
CA LEU A 6 -17.41 -5.11 -8.56
C LEU A 6 -18.78 -4.45 -8.66
N THR A 7 -19.84 -5.26 -8.72
CA THR A 7 -21.22 -4.76 -8.86
C THR A 7 -21.94 -4.60 -7.53
N ASP A 8 -21.58 -5.42 -6.53
CA ASP A 8 -22.23 -5.47 -5.23
C ASP A 8 -21.24 -5.89 -4.15
N PRO A 9 -21.43 -5.50 -2.87
CA PRO A 9 -20.62 -5.98 -1.77
C PRO A 9 -20.68 -7.51 -1.66
N GLY A 10 -19.53 -8.14 -1.44
CA GLY A 10 -19.41 -9.60 -1.30
C GLY A 10 -19.50 -10.38 -2.62
N ALA A 11 -19.74 -9.72 -3.76
CA ALA A 11 -19.75 -10.37 -5.05
C ALA A 11 -18.32 -10.65 -5.56
N ALA A 12 -18.16 -11.71 -6.37
CA ALA A 12 -16.93 -11.89 -7.13
C ALA A 12 -16.84 -10.82 -8.23
N LEU A 13 -15.62 -10.40 -8.55
CA LEU A 13 -15.36 -9.51 -9.67
C LEU A 13 -15.77 -10.19 -10.99
N ARG A 14 -16.36 -9.43 -11.90
CA ARG A 14 -16.71 -9.88 -13.25
C ARG A 14 -15.88 -9.16 -14.28
N LEU A 15 -15.39 -9.91 -15.26
CA LEU A 15 -14.73 -9.33 -16.43
C LEU A 15 -15.81 -8.79 -17.37
N GLU A 16 -15.80 -7.48 -17.61
CA GLU A 16 -16.80 -6.77 -18.41
C GLU A 16 -16.12 -5.87 -19.44
N GLU A 17 -16.81 -5.66 -20.56
CA GLU A 17 -16.39 -4.63 -21.51
C GLU A 17 -16.93 -3.26 -21.07
N VAL A 18 -16.03 -2.32 -20.88
CA VAL A 18 -16.32 -0.97 -20.36
C VAL A 18 -15.86 0.10 -21.37
N THR A 19 -16.66 1.14 -21.52
CA THR A 19 -16.29 2.33 -22.29
C THR A 19 -15.87 3.43 -21.32
N LEU A 20 -14.64 3.93 -21.44
CA LEU A 20 -14.18 5.06 -20.65
C LEU A 20 -14.90 6.36 -21.06
N PRO A 21 -15.24 7.23 -20.12
CA PRO A 21 -15.76 8.55 -20.44
C PRO A 21 -14.71 9.40 -21.19
N PRO A 22 -15.12 10.49 -21.82
CA PRO A 22 -14.19 11.43 -22.46
C PRO A 22 -13.15 11.96 -21.48
N LEU A 23 -11.92 12.12 -21.96
CA LEU A 23 -10.81 12.65 -21.18
C LEU A 23 -11.06 14.11 -20.80
N THR A 24 -10.91 14.44 -19.52
CA THR A 24 -10.98 15.83 -19.05
C THR A 24 -9.62 16.53 -19.16
N GLU A 25 -9.60 17.85 -19.01
CA GLU A 25 -8.40 18.66 -19.24
C GLU A 25 -7.21 18.33 -18.33
N HIS A 26 -7.45 17.83 -17.12
CA HIS A 26 -6.39 17.47 -16.15
C HIS A 26 -6.10 15.97 -16.08
N GLN A 27 -6.80 15.14 -16.85
CA GLN A 27 -6.64 13.69 -16.80
C GLN A 27 -5.61 13.16 -17.79
N LEU A 28 -5.10 11.99 -17.47
CA LEU A 28 -4.36 11.10 -18.35
C LEU A 28 -5.23 9.87 -18.64
N ARG A 29 -5.23 9.41 -19.89
CA ARG A 29 -5.59 8.04 -20.26
C ARG A 29 -4.34 7.20 -20.20
N ILE A 30 -4.36 6.13 -19.45
CA ILE A 30 -3.19 5.31 -19.17
C ILE A 30 -3.50 3.88 -19.59
N THR A 31 -2.71 3.30 -20.48
CA THR A 31 -2.71 1.87 -20.75
C THR A 31 -2.00 1.17 -19.60
N VAL A 32 -2.71 0.27 -18.93
CA VAL A 32 -2.21 -0.42 -17.74
C VAL A 32 -1.24 -1.53 -18.14
N GLU A 33 -0.04 -1.54 -17.57
CA GLU A 33 0.94 -2.60 -17.71
C GLU A 33 0.88 -3.58 -16.54
N ALA A 34 0.62 -3.07 -15.32
CA ALA A 34 0.45 -3.86 -14.11
C ALA A 34 -0.38 -3.12 -13.06
N CYS A 35 -1.07 -3.88 -12.21
CA CYS A 35 -1.75 -3.34 -11.03
C CYS A 35 -1.60 -4.29 -9.84
N GLY A 36 -1.06 -3.80 -8.72
CA GLY A 36 -0.93 -4.58 -7.50
C GLY A 36 -2.28 -4.91 -6.86
N VAL A 37 -2.29 -6.02 -6.12
CA VAL A 37 -3.46 -6.51 -5.37
C VAL A 37 -3.21 -6.29 -3.89
N CYS A 38 -4.04 -5.48 -3.26
CA CYS A 38 -3.88 -5.02 -1.90
C CYS A 38 -5.00 -5.51 -0.98
N ARG A 39 -4.75 -5.52 0.32
CA ARG A 39 -5.79 -5.83 1.30
C ARG A 39 -6.95 -4.83 1.28
N THR A 40 -6.71 -3.60 0.86
CA THR A 40 -7.75 -2.60 0.65
C THR A 40 -8.80 -3.04 -0.39
N ASP A 41 -8.37 -3.79 -1.41
CA ASP A 41 -9.30 -4.35 -2.40
C ASP A 41 -10.21 -5.42 -1.77
N LEU A 42 -9.72 -6.19 -0.77
CA LEU A 42 -10.56 -7.09 0.02
C LEU A 42 -11.58 -6.32 0.87
N HIS A 43 -11.17 -5.23 1.55
CA HIS A 43 -12.10 -4.38 2.30
C HIS A 43 -13.17 -3.76 1.40
N LEU A 44 -12.81 -3.44 0.15
CA LEU A 44 -13.75 -2.95 -0.86
C LEU A 44 -14.74 -4.06 -1.25
N LEU A 45 -14.26 -5.28 -1.56
CA LEU A 45 -15.10 -6.41 -1.92
C LEU A 45 -16.06 -6.79 -0.79
N ASP A 46 -15.57 -6.78 0.45
CA ASP A 46 -16.35 -7.16 1.63
C ASP A 46 -17.33 -6.06 2.08
N GLY A 47 -17.32 -4.88 1.43
CA GLY A 47 -18.21 -3.76 1.76
C GLY A 47 -17.87 -3.08 3.08
N GLU A 48 -16.65 -3.23 3.58
CA GLU A 48 -16.19 -2.67 4.87
C GLU A 48 -15.81 -1.18 4.77
N LEU A 49 -15.69 -0.65 3.55
CA LEU A 49 -15.41 0.77 3.32
C LEU A 49 -16.72 1.55 3.14
N PRO A 50 -16.86 2.76 3.73
CA PRO A 50 -18.08 3.56 3.62
C PRO A 50 -18.24 4.18 2.24
N HIS A 51 -19.48 4.44 1.80
CA HIS A 51 -19.81 5.25 0.61
C HIS A 51 -19.21 4.72 -0.72
N ILE A 52 -19.13 3.39 -0.91
CA ILE A 52 -18.75 2.81 -2.19
C ILE A 52 -19.88 3.04 -3.21
N HIS A 53 -19.51 3.49 -4.41
CA HIS A 53 -20.44 3.59 -5.54
C HIS A 53 -20.21 2.41 -6.46
N TYR A 54 -21.19 1.51 -6.53
CA TYR A 54 -21.18 0.36 -7.45
C TYR A 54 -21.87 0.71 -8.77
N PRO A 55 -21.45 0.12 -9.90
CA PRO A 55 -20.28 -0.74 -10.04
C PRO A 55 -18.98 0.04 -10.04
N VAL A 56 -17.88 -0.55 -9.53
CA VAL A 56 -16.54 0.05 -9.50
C VAL A 56 -15.48 -0.94 -10.01
N THR A 57 -14.47 -0.43 -10.70
CA THR A 57 -13.25 -1.19 -11.03
C THR A 57 -12.24 -0.99 -9.90
N PRO A 58 -11.83 -2.04 -9.16
CA PRO A 58 -10.81 -1.95 -8.12
C PRO A 58 -9.41 -1.67 -8.66
N GLY A 59 -8.41 -1.65 -7.76
CA GLY A 59 -6.98 -1.55 -8.09
C GLY A 59 -6.43 -0.13 -8.01
N HIS A 60 -5.47 0.07 -7.13
CA HIS A 60 -4.88 1.38 -6.80
C HIS A 60 -3.34 1.36 -6.74
N GLU A 61 -2.73 0.35 -7.29
CA GLU A 61 -1.28 0.21 -7.45
C GLU A 61 -0.95 0.12 -8.95
N VAL A 62 -1.39 1.14 -9.72
CA VAL A 62 -1.37 1.07 -11.18
C VAL A 62 -0.04 1.53 -11.74
N VAL A 63 0.57 0.72 -12.56
CA VAL A 63 1.71 1.07 -13.42
C VAL A 63 1.24 1.02 -14.87
N GLY A 64 1.52 2.05 -15.64
CA GLY A 64 1.14 2.06 -17.04
C GLY A 64 1.80 3.19 -17.84
N ARG A 65 1.45 3.25 -19.12
CA ARG A 65 1.94 4.28 -20.04
C ARG A 65 0.82 5.23 -20.43
N VAL A 66 1.17 6.50 -20.47
CA VAL A 66 0.27 7.55 -20.94
C VAL A 66 -0.03 7.31 -22.41
N ALA A 67 -1.29 7.00 -22.73
CA ALA A 67 -1.80 6.94 -24.11
C ALA A 67 -2.23 8.31 -24.60
N GLU A 68 -2.90 9.11 -23.73
CA GLU A 68 -3.39 10.43 -24.06
C GLU A 68 -3.32 11.35 -22.84
N ALA A 69 -3.04 12.63 -23.03
CA ALA A 69 -2.98 13.65 -21.98
C ALA A 69 -3.98 14.78 -22.24
N GLY A 70 -4.74 15.16 -21.23
CA GLY A 70 -5.64 16.29 -21.27
C GLY A 70 -4.85 17.61 -21.46
N ARG A 71 -5.49 18.60 -22.03
CA ARG A 71 -4.85 19.86 -22.48
C ARG A 71 -4.15 20.67 -21.37
N ALA A 72 -4.57 20.50 -20.12
CA ALA A 72 -3.97 21.18 -18.96
C ALA A 72 -2.87 20.36 -18.27
N VAL A 73 -2.59 19.14 -18.72
CA VAL A 73 -1.50 18.33 -18.20
C VAL A 73 -0.18 18.78 -18.82
N THR A 74 0.75 19.23 -17.98
CA THR A 74 2.08 19.70 -18.42
C THR A 74 3.22 18.79 -18.00
N ARG A 75 2.98 17.92 -17.02
CA ARG A 75 4.02 17.09 -16.40
C ARG A 75 4.30 15.80 -17.18
N PHE A 76 3.33 15.32 -17.94
CA PHE A 76 3.39 14.04 -18.64
C PHE A 76 3.01 14.16 -20.11
N ARG A 77 3.56 13.28 -20.93
CA ARG A 77 3.29 13.18 -22.37
C ARG A 77 2.95 11.75 -22.77
N PRO A 78 2.27 11.51 -23.89
CA PRO A 78 2.09 10.17 -24.44
C PRO A 78 3.42 9.41 -24.51
N GLY A 79 3.42 8.14 -24.06
CA GLY A 79 4.58 7.28 -23.95
C GLY A 79 5.33 7.37 -22.60
N ASP A 80 5.08 8.37 -21.76
CA ASP A 80 5.67 8.41 -20.42
C ASP A 80 5.09 7.32 -19.54
N ARG A 81 5.94 6.73 -18.69
CA ARG A 81 5.50 5.72 -17.72
C ARG A 81 5.14 6.37 -16.41
N VAL A 82 3.98 6.00 -15.87
CA VAL A 82 3.41 6.62 -14.68
C VAL A 82 2.87 5.58 -13.72
N GLY A 83 2.87 5.95 -12.43
CA GLY A 83 2.19 5.24 -11.36
C GLY A 83 0.95 6.00 -10.90
N VAL A 84 -0.17 5.28 -10.69
CA VAL A 84 -1.38 5.86 -10.10
C VAL A 84 -1.58 5.21 -8.74
N PRO A 85 -1.34 5.96 -7.64
CA PRO A 85 -1.51 5.46 -6.29
C PRO A 85 -2.96 5.60 -5.79
N TRP A 86 -3.19 5.24 -4.52
CA TRP A 86 -4.49 5.35 -3.85
C TRP A 86 -5.11 6.75 -3.90
N LEU A 87 -4.34 7.82 -3.62
CA LEU A 87 -4.85 9.19 -3.63
C LEU A 87 -5.04 9.69 -5.06
N ALA A 88 -6.28 9.64 -5.56
CA ALA A 88 -6.64 10.07 -6.91
C ALA A 88 -6.83 11.57 -7.04
N HIS A 89 -7.28 12.25 -5.97
CA HIS A 89 -7.55 13.68 -5.99
C HIS A 89 -7.61 14.27 -4.58
N ALA A 90 -7.21 15.54 -4.44
CA ALA A 90 -7.45 16.37 -3.27
C ALA A 90 -7.74 17.81 -3.71
N CYS A 91 -8.56 18.55 -2.95
CA CYS A 91 -9.10 19.84 -3.37
C CYS A 91 -8.09 21.00 -3.47
N GLY A 92 -6.91 20.86 -2.84
CA GLY A 92 -5.86 21.90 -2.81
C GLY A 92 -6.16 23.11 -1.91
N LEU A 93 -7.38 23.29 -1.42
CA LEU A 93 -7.86 24.53 -0.78
C LEU A 93 -8.15 24.38 0.72
N CYS A 94 -8.49 23.18 1.21
CA CYS A 94 -8.83 22.97 2.62
C CYS A 94 -7.59 23.12 3.53
N ARG A 95 -7.82 23.22 4.83
CA ARG A 95 -6.73 23.35 5.83
C ARG A 95 -5.67 22.26 5.72
N TYR A 96 -6.07 21.05 5.40
CA TYR A 96 -5.15 19.91 5.24
C TYR A 96 -4.28 20.04 3.99
N CYS A 97 -4.89 20.35 2.84
CA CYS A 97 -4.14 20.56 1.61
C CYS A 97 -3.14 21.72 1.73
N ARG A 98 -3.55 22.83 2.33
CA ARG A 98 -2.66 24.00 2.55
C ARG A 98 -1.50 23.68 3.50
N ALA A 99 -1.66 22.70 4.38
CA ALA A 99 -0.63 22.24 5.31
C ALA A 99 0.21 21.07 4.76
N GLY A 100 0.10 20.71 3.45
CA GLY A 100 0.80 19.56 2.87
C GLY A 100 0.32 18.19 3.37
N ARG A 101 -0.89 18.15 3.95
CA ARG A 101 -1.54 16.95 4.49
C ARG A 101 -2.73 16.54 3.63
N GLU A 102 -2.57 16.55 2.34
CA GLU A 102 -3.63 16.32 1.35
C GLU A 102 -4.28 14.94 1.43
N ASN A 103 -3.57 13.96 2.02
CA ASN A 103 -4.10 12.65 2.37
C ASN A 103 -5.27 12.70 3.37
N LEU A 104 -5.45 13.81 4.08
CA LEU A 104 -6.55 14.07 5.02
C LEU A 104 -7.59 15.05 4.45
N CYS A 105 -7.55 15.34 3.16
CA CYS A 105 -8.50 16.22 2.50
C CYS A 105 -9.93 15.70 2.64
N GLU A 106 -10.86 16.55 3.05
CA GLU A 106 -12.28 16.21 3.22
C GLU A 106 -12.97 15.90 1.88
N TYR A 107 -12.37 16.33 0.76
CA TYR A 107 -12.85 16.11 -0.61
C TYR A 107 -11.92 15.18 -1.39
N ALA A 108 -11.14 14.35 -0.68
CA ALA A 108 -10.25 13.40 -1.33
C ALA A 108 -11.05 12.36 -2.13
N ARG A 109 -10.49 11.96 -3.28
CA ARG A 109 -10.98 10.81 -4.06
C ARG A 109 -9.89 9.77 -4.15
N PHE A 110 -10.28 8.52 -4.26
CA PHE A 110 -9.37 7.38 -4.15
C PHE A 110 -9.55 6.43 -5.33
N THR A 111 -8.42 6.04 -5.92
CA THR A 111 -8.34 5.11 -7.05
C THR A 111 -8.85 3.73 -6.66
N GLY A 112 -9.66 3.13 -7.49
CA GLY A 112 -10.24 1.80 -7.23
C GLY A 112 -11.31 1.76 -6.15
N TYR A 113 -11.78 2.94 -5.69
CA TYR A 113 -12.78 3.06 -4.62
C TYR A 113 -13.85 4.12 -4.94
N SER A 114 -13.48 5.41 -4.96
CA SER A 114 -14.40 6.51 -5.32
C SER A 114 -14.23 6.96 -6.77
N VAL A 115 -13.27 6.41 -7.48
CA VAL A 115 -13.07 6.45 -8.92
C VAL A 115 -12.59 5.08 -9.38
N ASP A 116 -12.86 4.72 -10.63
CA ASP A 116 -12.39 3.45 -11.20
C ASP A 116 -10.86 3.35 -11.16
N GLY A 117 -10.36 2.13 -10.92
CA GLY A 117 -8.96 1.79 -10.74
C GLY A 117 -8.37 0.96 -11.88
N GLY A 118 -7.26 0.32 -11.59
CA GLY A 118 -6.40 -0.34 -12.57
C GLY A 118 -6.61 -1.83 -12.79
N TYR A 119 -7.67 -2.44 -12.26
CA TYR A 119 -8.04 -3.81 -12.67
C TYR A 119 -8.72 -3.77 -14.04
N ALA A 120 -8.04 -3.17 -15.01
CA ALA A 120 -8.53 -2.88 -16.34
C ALA A 120 -7.36 -2.74 -17.32
N GLU A 121 -7.65 -2.79 -18.63
CA GLU A 121 -6.66 -2.52 -19.67
C GLU A 121 -6.26 -1.04 -19.75
N GLU A 122 -7.19 -0.13 -19.39
CA GLU A 122 -6.93 1.31 -19.34
C GLU A 122 -7.58 1.94 -18.10
N VAL A 123 -7.02 3.07 -17.65
CA VAL A 123 -7.58 3.87 -16.56
C VAL A 123 -7.45 5.36 -16.85
N LEU A 124 -8.41 6.16 -16.35
CA LEU A 124 -8.31 7.61 -16.32
C LEU A 124 -7.84 8.08 -14.96
N ALA A 125 -6.79 8.90 -14.92
CA ALA A 125 -6.24 9.42 -13.68
C ALA A 125 -5.96 10.93 -13.77
N ASP A 126 -6.13 11.66 -12.66
CA ASP A 126 -5.71 13.07 -12.57
C ASP A 126 -4.17 13.15 -12.62
N GLY A 127 -3.62 13.73 -13.68
CA GLY A 127 -2.18 13.84 -13.89
C GLY A 127 -1.42 14.53 -12.76
N ARG A 128 -2.09 15.33 -11.93
CA ARG A 128 -1.50 16.00 -10.77
C ARG A 128 -1.18 15.02 -9.62
N PHE A 129 -1.82 13.85 -9.61
CA PHE A 129 -1.66 12.80 -8.58
C PHE A 129 -0.93 11.57 -9.12
N CYS A 130 -0.57 11.55 -10.41
CA CYS A 130 0.29 10.53 -10.98
C CYS A 130 1.76 10.76 -10.63
N LEU A 131 2.50 9.68 -10.45
CA LEU A 131 3.92 9.68 -10.10
C LEU A 131 4.75 9.22 -11.31
N PRO A 132 5.87 9.88 -11.65
CA PRO A 132 6.75 9.43 -12.71
C PRO A 132 7.46 8.13 -12.29
N LEU A 133 7.55 7.17 -13.22
CA LEU A 133 8.21 5.89 -12.99
C LEU A 133 9.36 5.64 -13.98
N PRO A 134 10.36 4.82 -13.59
CA PRO A 134 11.44 4.40 -14.50
C PRO A 134 10.88 3.68 -15.74
N ARG A 135 11.44 3.98 -16.91
CA ARG A 135 10.96 3.42 -18.18
C ARG A 135 11.24 1.92 -18.33
N GLU A 136 12.38 1.45 -17.80
CA GLU A 136 12.93 0.11 -18.08
C GLU A 136 12.74 -0.91 -16.94
N ALA A 137 12.26 -0.48 -15.76
CA ALA A 137 12.01 -1.39 -14.65
C ALA A 137 10.79 -2.27 -14.93
N PRO A 138 10.74 -3.55 -14.48
CA PRO A 138 9.58 -4.42 -14.65
C PRO A 138 8.32 -3.79 -14.00
N ALA A 139 7.20 -3.72 -14.74
CA ALA A 139 5.98 -3.09 -14.24
C ALA A 139 5.46 -3.77 -12.97
N ALA A 140 5.53 -5.09 -12.93
CA ALA A 140 5.09 -5.88 -11.79
C ALA A 140 5.88 -5.55 -10.50
N GLU A 141 7.18 -5.22 -10.61
CA GLU A 141 7.98 -4.82 -9.46
C GLU A 141 7.69 -3.39 -8.99
N LEU A 142 7.22 -2.52 -9.89
CA LEU A 142 6.88 -1.13 -9.54
C LEU A 142 5.53 -1.01 -8.84
N ALA A 143 4.57 -1.88 -9.17
CA ALA A 143 3.21 -1.79 -8.68
C ALA A 143 3.11 -1.80 -7.14
N PRO A 144 3.73 -2.72 -6.37
CA PRO A 144 3.65 -2.72 -4.91
C PRO A 144 4.26 -1.48 -4.25
N LEU A 145 5.15 -0.78 -4.96
CA LEU A 145 5.73 0.46 -4.45
C LEU A 145 4.67 1.57 -4.29
N LEU A 146 3.58 1.52 -5.07
CA LEU A 146 2.56 2.58 -5.15
C LEU A 146 1.50 2.54 -4.03
N CYS A 147 1.44 1.46 -3.24
CA CYS A 147 0.60 1.41 -2.05
C CYS A 147 1.37 0.84 -0.86
N ALA A 148 1.74 -0.44 -0.89
CA ALA A 148 2.46 -1.10 0.19
C ALA A 148 3.77 -0.37 0.54
N GLY A 149 4.52 0.07 -0.47
CA GLY A 149 5.71 0.88 -0.28
C GLY A 149 5.42 2.25 0.33
N LEU A 150 4.43 2.96 -0.20
CA LEU A 150 4.09 4.32 0.23
C LEU A 150 3.54 4.38 1.65
N ILE A 151 2.59 3.51 2.01
CA ILE A 151 2.07 3.45 3.37
C ILE A 151 3.15 2.98 4.35
N GLY A 152 3.99 2.02 3.93
CA GLY A 152 5.14 1.58 4.70
C GLY A 152 6.10 2.72 4.99
N TYR A 153 6.47 3.48 3.98
CA TYR A 153 7.37 4.64 4.11
C TYR A 153 6.78 5.73 5.02
N ARG A 154 5.49 6.06 4.85
CA ARG A 154 4.82 7.02 5.70
C ARG A 154 4.79 6.58 7.17
N ALA A 155 4.49 5.30 7.42
CA ALA A 155 4.54 4.73 8.77
C ALA A 155 5.97 4.73 9.34
N TYR A 156 6.96 4.46 8.51
CA TYR A 156 8.37 4.50 8.87
C TYR A 156 8.82 5.89 9.31
N ARG A 157 8.45 6.93 8.57
CA ARG A 157 8.71 8.32 8.95
C ARG A 157 8.03 8.68 10.28
N ALA A 158 6.80 8.22 10.49
CA ALA A 158 6.06 8.44 11.74
C ALA A 158 6.68 7.70 12.94
N ALA A 159 7.31 6.54 12.70
CA ALA A 159 7.99 5.76 13.73
C ALA A 159 9.27 6.42 14.27
N GLY A 160 9.82 7.42 13.56
CA GLY A 160 11.04 8.13 13.97
C GLY A 160 12.32 7.34 13.67
N SER A 161 13.46 7.77 14.25
CA SER A 161 14.81 7.34 13.88
C SER A 161 15.45 6.33 14.84
N GLY A 162 14.68 5.67 15.72
CA GLY A 162 15.22 4.69 16.67
C GLY A 162 15.81 3.45 15.97
N VAL A 163 16.75 2.79 16.60
CA VAL A 163 17.50 1.67 16.03
C VAL A 163 16.68 0.38 15.95
N ASN A 164 15.97 0.01 17.03
CA ASN A 164 15.20 -1.24 17.11
C ASN A 164 13.78 -1.00 16.60
N LEU A 165 13.43 -1.55 15.44
CA LEU A 165 12.13 -1.39 14.80
C LEU A 165 11.36 -2.72 14.79
N GLY A 166 10.20 -2.75 15.43
CA GLY A 166 9.24 -3.86 15.33
C GLY A 166 8.32 -3.70 14.13
N LEU A 167 8.12 -4.76 13.36
CA LEU A 167 7.18 -4.85 12.25
C LEU A 167 6.16 -5.95 12.56
N TYR A 168 4.92 -5.58 12.90
CA TYR A 168 3.84 -6.49 13.22
C TYR A 168 2.99 -6.79 11.98
N GLY A 169 3.07 -8.04 11.49
CA GLY A 169 2.60 -8.48 10.18
C GLY A 169 3.69 -8.30 9.12
N PHE A 170 4.16 -9.42 8.54
CA PHE A 170 5.27 -9.41 7.58
C PHE A 170 4.79 -9.78 6.17
N GLY A 171 3.98 -8.89 5.57
CA GLY A 171 3.45 -8.98 4.21
C GLY A 171 4.06 -7.94 3.27
N ALA A 172 3.29 -7.52 2.23
CA ALA A 172 3.74 -6.63 1.17
C ALA A 172 4.39 -5.31 1.67
N ALA A 173 3.84 -4.63 2.67
CA ALA A 173 4.43 -3.39 3.18
C ALA A 173 5.69 -3.65 4.02
N ALA A 174 5.67 -4.65 4.90
CA ALA A 174 6.77 -4.93 5.80
C ALA A 174 8.02 -5.41 5.06
N HIS A 175 7.88 -6.25 4.02
CA HIS A 175 9.05 -6.76 3.28
C HIS A 175 9.79 -5.65 2.52
N LEU A 176 9.06 -4.65 1.98
CA LEU A 176 9.66 -3.48 1.35
C LEU A 176 10.33 -2.58 2.38
N LEU A 177 9.63 -2.33 3.48
CA LEU A 177 10.15 -1.48 4.54
C LEU A 177 11.36 -2.08 5.26
N ALA A 178 11.43 -3.40 5.39
CA ALA A 178 12.59 -4.08 5.95
C ALA A 178 13.86 -3.78 5.15
N GLN A 179 13.78 -3.74 3.81
CA GLN A 179 14.91 -3.40 2.96
C GLN A 179 15.36 -1.94 3.19
N VAL A 180 14.42 -1.00 3.30
CA VAL A 180 14.71 0.41 3.63
C VAL A 180 15.37 0.53 5.01
N ALA A 181 14.74 -0.04 6.04
CA ALA A 181 15.21 0.05 7.41
C ALA A 181 16.61 -0.57 7.58
N ARG A 182 16.87 -1.71 6.92
CA ARG A 182 18.19 -2.33 6.90
C ARG A 182 19.24 -1.44 6.23
N ALA A 183 18.90 -0.84 5.09
CA ALA A 183 19.82 0.06 4.37
C ALA A 183 20.17 1.31 5.20
N GLU A 184 19.26 1.74 6.08
CA GLU A 184 19.48 2.84 7.03
C GLU A 184 20.09 2.38 8.37
N GLY A 185 20.51 1.12 8.49
CA GLY A 185 21.22 0.59 9.65
C GLY A 185 20.32 0.26 10.85
N ARG A 186 19.00 0.15 10.67
CA ARG A 186 18.08 -0.26 11.75
C ARG A 186 18.07 -1.77 11.94
N ARG A 187 17.86 -2.19 13.17
CA ARG A 187 17.66 -3.60 13.57
C ARG A 187 16.16 -3.90 13.48
N ILE A 188 15.78 -4.89 12.68
CA ILE A 188 14.40 -5.24 12.39
C ILE A 188 13.99 -6.44 13.24
N PHE A 189 12.86 -6.30 13.92
CA PHE A 189 12.21 -7.37 14.69
C PHE A 189 10.86 -7.65 14.02
N ALA A 190 10.72 -8.83 13.41
CA ALA A 190 9.52 -9.21 12.67
C ALA A 190 8.58 -10.04 13.54
N PHE A 191 7.33 -9.63 13.60
CA PHE A 191 6.26 -10.28 14.35
C PHE A 191 5.22 -10.83 13.38
N THR A 192 5.00 -12.14 13.40
CA THR A 192 4.06 -12.82 12.51
C THR A 192 2.93 -13.47 13.30
N ARG A 193 1.95 -14.02 12.59
CA ARG A 193 0.94 -14.87 13.24
C ARG A 193 1.64 -16.03 13.97
N PRO A 194 1.10 -16.50 15.09
CA PRO A 194 1.63 -17.69 15.75
C PRO A 194 1.70 -18.88 14.78
N GLY A 195 2.89 -19.51 14.71
CA GLY A 195 3.15 -20.66 13.83
C GLY A 195 3.45 -20.35 12.36
N ASP A 196 3.47 -19.08 11.94
CA ASP A 196 3.82 -18.68 10.57
C ASP A 196 5.33 -18.68 10.35
N LEU A 197 5.91 -19.89 10.27
CA LEU A 197 7.36 -20.08 10.14
C LEU A 197 7.88 -19.60 8.77
N GLU A 198 7.03 -19.63 7.73
CA GLU A 198 7.39 -19.18 6.39
C GLU A 198 7.64 -17.67 6.36
N SER A 199 6.70 -16.87 6.88
CA SER A 199 6.90 -15.41 6.99
C SER A 199 8.06 -15.05 7.90
N GLN A 200 8.33 -15.84 8.96
CA GLN A 200 9.49 -15.62 9.83
C GLN A 200 10.81 -15.91 9.11
N ALA A 201 10.87 -16.97 8.30
CA ALA A 201 12.05 -17.29 7.48
C ALA A 201 12.31 -16.17 6.46
N PHE A 202 11.27 -15.76 5.73
CA PHE A 202 11.34 -14.65 4.77
C PHE A 202 11.82 -13.33 5.41
N ALA A 203 11.34 -13.02 6.63
CA ALA A 203 11.82 -11.85 7.35
C ALA A 203 13.32 -11.91 7.65
N ARG A 204 13.83 -13.08 8.05
CA ARG A 204 15.28 -13.29 8.33
C ARG A 204 16.12 -13.17 7.06
N GLU A 205 15.66 -13.70 5.93
CA GLU A 205 16.31 -13.55 4.62
C GLU A 205 16.46 -12.07 4.22
N LEU A 206 15.47 -11.25 4.53
CA LEU A 206 15.50 -9.81 4.31
C LEU A 206 16.30 -9.02 5.38
N GLY A 207 16.87 -9.73 6.37
CA GLY A 207 17.80 -9.16 7.35
C GLY A 207 17.16 -8.77 8.68
N ALA A 208 15.99 -9.32 9.04
CA ALA A 208 15.48 -9.20 10.40
C ALA A 208 16.41 -9.90 11.36
N VAL A 209 16.84 -9.19 12.41
CA VAL A 209 17.72 -9.74 13.46
C VAL A 209 16.99 -10.73 14.37
N TRP A 210 15.65 -10.63 14.40
CA TRP A 210 14.75 -11.54 15.09
C TRP A 210 13.43 -11.62 14.33
N ALA A 211 12.85 -12.81 14.31
CA ALA A 211 11.51 -13.04 13.81
C ALA A 211 10.81 -14.09 14.69
N GLY A 212 9.57 -13.82 15.10
CA GLY A 212 8.81 -14.68 15.99
C GLY A 212 7.33 -14.38 15.98
N ASN A 213 6.59 -15.08 16.85
CA ASN A 213 5.15 -14.89 16.99
C ASN A 213 4.82 -13.49 17.53
N SER A 214 3.66 -12.96 17.14
CA SER A 214 3.21 -11.62 17.57
C SER A 214 2.87 -11.51 19.06
N ASP A 215 2.74 -12.62 19.76
CA ASP A 215 2.55 -12.74 21.20
C ASP A 215 3.85 -12.99 21.98
N ALA A 216 4.97 -13.18 21.29
CA ALA A 216 6.26 -13.39 21.91
C ALA A 216 6.94 -12.05 22.26
N ALA A 217 7.68 -12.04 23.36
CA ALA A 217 8.53 -10.90 23.70
C ALA A 217 9.78 -10.87 22.80
N PRO A 218 10.15 -9.71 22.23
CA PRO A 218 11.41 -9.58 21.51
C PRO A 218 12.59 -9.65 22.48
N PRO A 219 13.80 -10.09 22.02
CA PRO A 219 14.98 -10.21 22.88
C PRO A 219 15.51 -8.84 23.36
N ASP A 220 15.24 -7.77 22.63
CA ASP A 220 15.61 -6.40 22.98
C ASP A 220 14.37 -5.48 22.96
N PRO A 221 14.28 -4.47 23.83
CA PRO A 221 13.23 -3.48 23.77
C PRO A 221 13.27 -2.69 22.44
N LEU A 222 12.10 -2.44 21.88
CA LEU A 222 11.97 -1.70 20.62
C LEU A 222 11.96 -0.19 20.86
N ASP A 223 12.46 0.59 19.88
CA ASP A 223 12.32 2.05 19.87
C ASP A 223 10.98 2.45 19.24
N ALA A 224 10.52 1.69 18.27
CA ALA A 224 9.23 1.86 17.63
C ALA A 224 8.66 0.55 17.12
N ALA A 225 7.34 0.50 16.95
CA ALA A 225 6.64 -0.62 16.33
C ALA A 225 5.67 -0.09 15.27
N ILE A 226 5.64 -0.74 14.10
CA ILE A 226 4.68 -0.46 13.03
C ILE A 226 3.75 -1.67 12.90
N LEU A 227 2.45 -1.44 12.99
CA LEU A 227 1.42 -2.47 12.87
C LEU A 227 0.82 -2.43 11.47
N PHE A 228 1.16 -3.43 10.66
CA PHE A 228 0.55 -3.66 9.35
C PHE A 228 -0.60 -4.66 9.42
N ALA A 229 -0.58 -5.55 10.40
CA ALA A 229 -1.68 -6.48 10.65
C ALA A 229 -2.89 -5.72 11.24
N PRO A 230 -4.12 -5.91 10.71
CA PRO A 230 -5.31 -5.15 11.11
C PRO A 230 -5.95 -5.71 12.40
N VAL A 231 -5.16 -5.91 13.44
CA VAL A 231 -5.55 -6.58 14.68
C VAL A 231 -5.31 -5.67 15.88
N GLY A 232 -6.38 -5.14 16.46
CA GLY A 232 -6.33 -4.16 17.55
C GLY A 232 -5.63 -4.64 18.82
N THR A 233 -5.68 -5.95 19.11
CA THR A 233 -4.97 -6.54 20.27
C THR A 233 -3.45 -6.43 20.17
N LEU A 234 -2.91 -6.19 18.98
CA LEU A 234 -1.47 -5.96 18.80
C LEU A 234 -1.01 -4.59 19.32
N VAL A 235 -1.91 -3.63 19.50
CA VAL A 235 -1.54 -2.30 20.03
C VAL A 235 -1.01 -2.40 21.47
N PRO A 236 -1.72 -2.98 22.45
CA PRO A 236 -1.15 -3.17 23.79
C PRO A 236 0.05 -4.10 23.80
N ALA A 237 0.12 -5.13 22.95
CA ALA A 237 1.28 -5.99 22.81
C ALA A 237 2.53 -5.20 22.36
N ALA A 238 2.39 -4.38 21.32
CA ALA A 238 3.46 -3.51 20.86
C ALA A 238 3.88 -2.46 21.89
N LEU A 239 2.91 -1.86 22.63
CA LEU A 239 3.21 -0.93 23.73
C LEU A 239 4.04 -1.58 24.84
N SER A 240 3.83 -2.86 25.13
CA SER A 240 4.62 -3.58 26.11
C SER A 240 6.04 -3.88 25.64
N ALA A 241 6.26 -3.95 24.33
CA ALA A 241 7.54 -4.27 23.72
C ALA A 241 8.43 -3.03 23.49
N ILE A 242 7.85 -1.82 23.44
CA ILE A 242 8.61 -0.59 23.24
C ILE A 242 9.13 -0.01 24.56
N ARG A 243 10.29 0.61 24.49
CA ARG A 243 10.87 1.34 25.63
C ARG A 243 10.13 2.66 25.92
N PRO A 244 10.35 3.31 27.08
CA PRO A 244 9.89 4.69 27.29
C PRO A 244 10.34 5.62 26.16
N GLY A 245 9.46 6.58 25.76
CA GLY A 245 9.66 7.46 24.60
C GLY A 245 9.39 6.79 23.25
N GLY A 246 9.10 5.49 23.23
CA GLY A 246 8.84 4.73 22.00
C GLY A 246 7.48 5.03 21.36
N ARG A 247 7.32 4.59 20.12
CA ARG A 247 6.12 4.87 19.31
C ARG A 247 5.51 3.60 18.71
N VAL A 248 4.19 3.49 18.78
CA VAL A 248 3.41 2.49 18.05
C VAL A 248 2.66 3.20 16.92
N VAL A 249 2.86 2.77 15.68
CA VAL A 249 2.24 3.34 14.49
C VAL A 249 1.35 2.30 13.81
N CYS A 250 0.03 2.56 13.79
CA CYS A 250 -0.94 1.72 13.08
C CYS A 250 -1.01 2.15 11.61
N ALA A 251 -0.79 1.22 10.68
CA ALA A 251 -0.67 1.48 9.25
C ALA A 251 -1.77 0.82 8.40
N GLY A 252 -2.74 0.14 9.01
CA GLY A 252 -3.89 -0.43 8.31
C GLY A 252 -5.00 0.60 8.07
N ILE A 253 -5.71 0.49 6.94
CA ILE A 253 -6.90 1.30 6.65
C ILE A 253 -8.09 0.89 7.52
N HIS A 254 -8.18 -0.38 7.86
CA HIS A 254 -9.15 -0.99 8.75
C HIS A 254 -8.42 -1.78 9.82
N MET A 255 -8.96 -1.81 11.04
CA MET A 255 -8.39 -2.55 12.16
C MET A 255 -9.54 -2.92 13.12
N SER A 256 -9.46 -4.10 13.72
CA SER A 256 -10.40 -4.44 14.80
C SER A 256 -10.22 -3.50 16.00
N ASP A 257 -11.20 -3.41 16.86
CA ASP A 257 -11.18 -2.54 18.05
C ASP A 257 -9.92 -2.77 18.89
N ILE A 258 -9.33 -1.66 19.35
CA ILE A 258 -8.24 -1.70 20.31
C ILE A 258 -8.83 -1.98 21.68
N PRO A 259 -8.47 -3.10 22.36
CA PRO A 259 -9.01 -3.38 23.68
C PRO A 259 -8.50 -2.37 24.70
N ARG A 260 -9.24 -2.21 25.79
CA ARG A 260 -8.76 -1.44 26.95
C ARG A 260 -7.42 -2.02 27.45
N PHE A 261 -6.51 -1.14 27.82
CA PHE A 261 -5.24 -1.52 28.40
C PHE A 261 -4.87 -0.58 29.58
N PRO A 262 -4.01 -1.03 30.51
CA PRO A 262 -3.59 -0.20 31.64
C PRO A 262 -2.80 1.03 31.16
N TYR A 263 -3.04 2.19 31.81
CA TYR A 263 -2.28 3.40 31.52
C TYR A 263 -0.77 3.23 31.69
N ALA A 264 -0.34 2.30 32.54
CA ALA A 264 1.08 1.96 32.74
C ALA A 264 1.79 1.55 31.43
N LEU A 265 1.08 0.98 30.44
CA LEU A 265 1.64 0.69 29.12
C LEU A 265 1.89 1.94 28.29
N LEU A 266 1.13 3.00 28.50
CA LEU A 266 1.31 4.28 27.80
C LEU A 266 2.26 5.22 28.56
N TRP A 267 2.37 5.07 29.89
CA TRP A 267 3.24 5.87 30.74
C TRP A 267 4.69 5.85 30.25
N GLY A 268 5.46 6.87 30.51
CA GLY A 268 6.85 7.01 30.07
C GLY A 268 6.97 7.57 28.66
N GLU A 269 6.09 8.52 28.30
CA GLU A 269 6.09 9.23 27.00
C GLU A 269 5.92 8.31 25.79
N ARG A 270 5.33 7.12 25.96
CA ARG A 270 4.96 6.26 24.85
C ARG A 270 3.78 6.85 24.09
N SER A 271 3.76 6.68 22.79
CA SER A 271 2.67 7.16 21.95
C SER A 271 2.10 6.09 21.04
N VAL A 272 0.79 6.19 20.77
CA VAL A 272 0.10 5.43 19.73
C VAL A 272 -0.44 6.43 18.71
N SER A 273 -0.19 6.19 17.44
CA SER A 273 -0.68 7.01 16.35
C SER A 273 -1.06 6.15 15.15
N SER A 274 -1.77 6.73 14.19
CA SER A 274 -2.03 6.08 12.91
C SER A 274 -1.50 6.93 11.76
N VAL A 275 -1.29 6.29 10.61
CA VAL A 275 -1.07 6.96 9.34
C VAL A 275 -2.23 6.65 8.40
N ALA A 276 -2.55 7.59 7.53
CA ALA A 276 -3.61 7.45 6.56
C ALA A 276 -3.02 7.69 5.17
N ASN A 277 -3.04 6.63 4.34
CA ASN A 277 -2.68 6.70 2.94
C ASN A 277 -1.32 7.41 2.67
N LEU A 278 -1.24 8.31 1.71
CA LEU A 278 -0.01 8.98 1.27
C LEU A 278 -0.28 10.42 0.86
N THR A 279 0.74 11.27 0.90
CA THR A 279 0.78 12.53 0.16
C THR A 279 1.59 12.36 -1.13
N ARG A 280 1.46 13.28 -2.09
CA ARG A 280 2.31 13.27 -3.30
C ARG A 280 3.80 13.38 -2.95
N ALA A 281 4.13 14.17 -1.93
CA ALA A 281 5.50 14.28 -1.41
C ALA A 281 6.03 12.92 -0.91
N ASP A 282 5.24 12.16 -0.13
CA ASP A 282 5.62 10.79 0.27
C ASP A 282 5.92 9.92 -0.96
N GLY A 283 5.11 10.05 -2.02
CA GLY A 283 5.28 9.30 -3.26
C GLY A 283 6.60 9.63 -3.97
N GLU A 284 6.90 10.91 -4.15
CA GLU A 284 8.13 11.37 -4.79
C GLU A 284 9.37 10.99 -3.99
N GLU A 285 9.36 11.22 -2.66
CA GLU A 285 10.46 10.88 -1.76
C GLU A 285 10.72 9.36 -1.73
N PHE A 286 9.65 8.56 -1.59
CA PHE A 286 9.81 7.11 -1.49
C PHE A 286 10.27 6.48 -2.81
N LEU A 287 9.73 6.88 -3.95
CA LEU A 287 10.15 6.32 -5.24
C LEU A 287 11.61 6.67 -5.56
N ALA A 288 12.07 7.88 -5.21
CA ALA A 288 13.47 8.25 -5.32
C ALA A 288 14.36 7.40 -4.38
N LEU A 289 13.89 7.13 -3.15
CA LEU A 289 14.58 6.25 -2.20
C LEU A 289 14.62 4.81 -2.70
N ALA A 290 13.49 4.28 -3.20
CA ALA A 290 13.38 2.93 -3.73
C ALA A 290 14.33 2.69 -4.90
N ALA A 291 14.43 3.65 -5.81
CA ALA A 291 15.37 3.60 -6.93
C ALA A 291 16.83 3.63 -6.46
N ARG A 292 17.17 4.52 -5.51
CA ARG A 292 18.53 4.63 -4.94
C ARG A 292 18.98 3.36 -4.24
N LEU A 293 18.07 2.72 -3.52
CA LEU A 293 18.33 1.48 -2.77
C LEU A 293 18.18 0.22 -3.63
N ALA A 294 17.74 0.36 -4.88
CA ALA A 294 17.39 -0.75 -5.76
C ALA A 294 16.47 -1.78 -5.05
N LEU A 295 15.38 -1.29 -4.44
CA LEU A 295 14.46 -2.16 -3.72
C LEU A 295 13.92 -3.25 -4.63
N LYS A 296 13.85 -4.47 -4.11
CA LYS A 296 13.36 -5.64 -4.84
C LYS A 296 12.06 -6.14 -4.20
N PRO A 297 10.89 -5.76 -4.73
CA PRO A 297 9.64 -6.36 -4.31
C PRO A 297 9.61 -7.84 -4.67
N SER A 298 9.16 -8.68 -3.73
CA SER A 298 8.76 -10.06 -4.05
C SER A 298 7.36 -10.01 -4.65
N VAL A 299 7.20 -10.48 -5.89
CA VAL A 299 5.93 -10.39 -6.62
C VAL A 299 5.51 -11.73 -7.21
N GLU A 300 4.21 -11.96 -7.18
CA GLU A 300 3.57 -13.09 -7.86
C GLU A 300 2.60 -12.54 -8.91
N PRO A 301 2.87 -12.76 -10.23
CA PRO A 301 2.05 -12.22 -11.31
C PRO A 301 0.82 -13.09 -11.58
N PHE A 302 -0.30 -12.45 -11.91
CA PHE A 302 -1.57 -13.04 -12.32
C PHE A 302 -2.09 -12.32 -13.57
N ALA A 303 -2.85 -13.02 -14.43
CA ALA A 303 -3.58 -12.35 -15.50
C ALA A 303 -4.72 -11.49 -14.93
N LEU A 304 -5.16 -10.46 -15.67
CA LEU A 304 -6.30 -9.63 -15.25
C LEU A 304 -7.55 -10.47 -14.92
N SER A 305 -7.86 -11.49 -15.72
CA SER A 305 -8.99 -12.40 -15.48
C SER A 305 -8.86 -13.26 -14.22
N GLU A 306 -7.66 -13.37 -13.65
CA GLU A 306 -7.37 -14.12 -12.43
C GLU A 306 -7.44 -13.26 -11.16
N ALA A 307 -7.98 -12.03 -11.25
CA ALA A 307 -8.08 -11.11 -10.12
C ALA A 307 -8.75 -11.74 -8.88
N ASN A 308 -9.82 -12.52 -9.06
CA ASN A 308 -10.47 -13.23 -7.95
C ASN A 308 -9.55 -14.27 -7.30
N VAL A 309 -8.73 -14.98 -8.08
CA VAL A 309 -7.75 -15.95 -7.56
C VAL A 309 -6.68 -15.24 -6.74
N ALA A 310 -6.15 -14.13 -7.25
CA ALA A 310 -5.15 -13.32 -6.55
C ALA A 310 -5.70 -12.78 -5.22
N LEU A 311 -6.94 -12.28 -5.21
CA LEU A 311 -7.62 -11.78 -4.01
C LEU A 311 -7.88 -12.91 -2.99
N GLU A 312 -8.28 -14.09 -3.44
CA GLU A 312 -8.48 -15.24 -2.55
C GLU A 312 -7.16 -15.69 -1.91
N ARG A 313 -6.08 -15.77 -2.68
CA ARG A 313 -4.75 -16.10 -2.16
C ARG A 313 -4.26 -15.06 -1.14
N LEU A 314 -4.52 -13.78 -1.40
CA LEU A 314 -4.23 -12.70 -0.44
C LEU A 314 -5.06 -12.86 0.85
N ARG A 315 -6.36 -13.18 0.73
CA ARG A 315 -7.27 -13.40 1.86
C ARG A 315 -6.80 -14.52 2.77
N ASN A 316 -6.36 -15.63 2.16
CA ASN A 316 -5.89 -16.82 2.86
C ASN A 316 -4.45 -16.70 3.39
N GLY A 317 -3.75 -15.60 3.06
CA GLY A 317 -2.34 -15.42 3.43
C GLY A 317 -1.39 -16.37 2.70
N ALA A 318 -1.79 -16.85 1.53
CA ALA A 318 -1.04 -17.79 0.69
C ALA A 318 -0.13 -17.07 -0.34
N LEU A 319 0.33 -15.87 0.01
CA LEU A 319 1.22 -15.06 -0.82
C LEU A 319 2.48 -14.68 -0.04
N GLN A 320 3.63 -14.77 -0.68
CA GLN A 320 4.89 -14.24 -0.18
C GLN A 320 5.23 -12.95 -0.95
N GLY A 321 5.15 -11.80 -0.28
CA GLY A 321 5.32 -10.49 -0.93
C GLY A 321 3.99 -9.91 -1.42
N ALA A 322 3.85 -9.62 -2.71
CA ALA A 322 2.69 -8.97 -3.30
C ALA A 322 2.16 -9.71 -4.54
N ALA A 323 0.85 -9.84 -4.67
CA ALA A 323 0.21 -10.26 -5.92
C ALA A 323 0.08 -9.07 -6.87
N VAL A 324 0.27 -9.29 -8.17
CA VAL A 324 0.20 -8.25 -9.20
C VAL A 324 -0.52 -8.76 -10.43
N LEU A 325 -1.58 -8.08 -10.84
CA LEU A 325 -2.22 -8.30 -12.12
C LEU A 325 -1.37 -7.69 -13.23
N VAL A 326 -1.06 -8.44 -14.28
CA VAL A 326 -0.23 -7.98 -15.41
C VAL A 326 -1.03 -8.00 -16.71
N ALA A 327 -0.77 -7.02 -17.58
CA ALA A 327 -1.33 -7.00 -18.92
C ALA A 327 -0.66 -8.09 -19.77
N GLY A 328 -1.47 -8.87 -20.49
CA GLY A 328 -0.98 -10.02 -21.27
C GLY A 328 -0.85 -11.31 -20.45
N PRO A 329 -0.47 -12.44 -21.07
CA PRO A 329 -0.26 -13.69 -20.36
C PRO A 329 0.90 -13.56 -19.36
N PRO A 330 0.78 -14.15 -18.14
CA PRO A 330 1.87 -14.17 -17.18
C PRO A 330 3.13 -14.77 -17.80
N GLY A 331 4.24 -14.01 -17.81
CA GLY A 331 5.52 -14.48 -18.38
C GLY A 331 5.85 -13.97 -19.78
N ALA A 332 5.05 -13.11 -20.39
CA ALA A 332 5.49 -12.35 -21.57
C ALA A 332 6.52 -11.28 -21.15
N PRO A 333 7.66 -11.15 -21.86
CA PRO A 333 8.76 -10.26 -21.51
C PRO A 333 8.37 -8.79 -21.59
#